data_8d9aa298e021fb86ba40a5a77fe535c7
#
_entry.id   8d9aa298e021fb86ba40a5a77fe535c7
#
_cell.length_a   1.000
_cell.length_b   1.000
_cell.length_c   1.000
_cell.angle_alpha   90.00
_cell.angle_beta   90.00
_cell.angle_gamma   90.00
#
_symmetry.space_group_name_H-M   'P 1'
#
loop_
_entity.id
_entity.type
_entity.pdbx_description
1 polymer ?
#
loop_
_entity_poly.entity_id
_entity_poly.type
_entity_poly.pdbx_seq_one_letter_code
_entity_poly.pdbx_strand_id
1 'polypeptide(L)'
;TDSYVACQLIEQQGKLDFDSLKYMAETVEGNFTFTALDQHNSLYIIKGSNPMCLLHFEALGIYIYASTESIMKNALKKVGFHKFDAEKVEVVEGDILKIDENGIVSRAEFEYLNSSSHFGWYNSADYYPIHEELLLAYCGCYGVDSSDVELLLDYGYTADEIEDMLVDTDLLRQTLQAIKFEECESVYEGYSCAF
;
A
#
# COMPACT_ATOMS: atom_id res chain seq x y z
N THR A 1 20.47 -6.88 -2.56
CA THR A 1 19.06 -6.47 -2.45
C THR A 1 18.98 -4.95 -2.54
N ASP A 2 17.87 -4.43 -3.01
CA ASP A 2 17.66 -2.99 -3.25
C ASP A 2 17.82 -2.18 -1.95
N SER A 3 17.33 -2.71 -0.83
CA SER A 3 17.52 -2.12 0.49
C SER A 3 18.99 -1.94 0.88
N TYR A 4 19.89 -2.80 0.42
CA TYR A 4 21.33 -2.67 0.68
C TYR A 4 21.91 -1.43 -0.01
N VAL A 5 21.48 -1.16 -1.25
CA VAL A 5 21.93 0.03 -2.00
C VAL A 5 21.48 1.30 -1.27
N ALA A 6 20.24 1.37 -0.81
CA ALA A 6 19.71 2.48 -0.03
C ALA A 6 20.53 2.70 1.26
N CYS A 7 20.83 1.65 2.02
CA CYS A 7 21.69 1.74 3.20
C CYS A 7 23.08 2.27 2.87
N GLN A 8 23.71 1.81 1.80
CA GLN A 8 25.05 2.27 1.40
C GLN A 8 25.08 3.75 1.02
N LEU A 9 24.03 4.25 0.36
CA LEU A 9 23.90 5.66 0.02
C LEU A 9 23.78 6.54 1.29
N ILE A 10 23.01 6.07 2.29
CA ILE A 10 22.91 6.76 3.59
C ILE A 10 24.25 6.72 4.34
N GLU A 11 24.92 5.57 4.39
CA GLU A 11 26.23 5.41 5.05
C GLU A 11 27.29 6.34 4.45
N GLN A 12 27.29 6.57 3.14
CA GLN A 12 28.20 7.51 2.48
C GLN A 12 28.04 8.95 3.00
N GLN A 13 26.85 9.32 3.48
CA GLN A 13 26.61 10.64 4.08
C GLN A 13 27.04 10.72 5.55
N GLY A 14 27.37 9.58 6.18
CA GLY A 14 27.89 9.47 7.54
C GLY A 14 26.87 9.78 8.65
N LYS A 15 25.61 9.99 8.33
CA LYS A 15 24.53 10.29 9.28
C LYS A 15 23.18 9.83 8.71
N LEU A 16 22.23 9.59 9.60
CA LEU A 16 20.82 9.32 9.21
C LEU A 16 19.99 10.55 9.62
N ASP A 17 19.69 11.39 8.65
CA ASP A 17 18.85 12.58 8.78
C ASP A 17 18.12 12.89 7.48
N PHE A 18 17.35 13.98 7.46
CA PHE A 18 16.59 14.36 6.27
C PHE A 18 17.47 14.58 5.02
N ASP A 19 18.66 15.16 5.18
CA ASP A 19 19.54 15.44 4.04
C ASP A 19 20.08 14.14 3.42
N SER A 20 20.52 13.19 4.26
CA SER A 20 21.03 11.90 3.79
C SER A 20 19.91 11.03 3.17
N LEU A 21 18.71 11.09 3.74
CA LEU A 21 17.54 10.38 3.22
C LEU A 21 17.05 11.00 1.91
N LYS A 22 17.07 12.32 1.80
CA LYS A 22 16.79 13.03 0.56
C LYS A 22 17.79 12.64 -0.54
N TYR A 23 19.08 12.68 -0.24
CA TYR A 23 20.12 12.25 -1.18
C TYR A 23 19.91 10.80 -1.66
N MET A 24 19.64 9.88 -0.73
CA MET A 24 19.35 8.49 -1.06
C MET A 24 18.13 8.39 -1.97
N ALA A 25 17.01 9.02 -1.58
CA ALA A 25 15.74 8.93 -2.28
C ALA A 25 15.80 9.53 -3.70
N GLU A 26 16.57 10.61 -3.91
CA GLU A 26 16.80 11.24 -5.20
C GLU A 26 17.84 10.50 -6.08
N THR A 27 18.63 9.59 -5.48
CA THR A 27 19.63 8.79 -6.19
C THR A 27 19.10 7.42 -6.61
N VAL A 28 18.18 6.85 -5.83
CA VAL A 28 17.60 5.52 -6.11
C VAL A 28 16.57 5.66 -7.23
N GLU A 29 16.72 4.85 -8.27
CA GLU A 29 15.75 4.74 -9.36
C GLU A 29 14.78 3.58 -9.10
N GLY A 30 13.53 3.74 -9.51
CA GLY A 30 12.49 2.72 -9.44
C GLY A 30 11.46 2.94 -8.35
N ASN A 31 10.61 1.96 -8.15
CA ASN A 31 9.51 2.01 -7.19
C ASN A 31 9.98 1.60 -5.80
N PHE A 32 9.78 2.46 -4.83
CA PHE A 32 10.13 2.16 -3.45
C PHE A 32 9.22 2.87 -2.45
N THR A 33 9.20 2.37 -1.24
CA THR A 33 8.85 3.06 0.00
C THR A 33 9.71 2.43 1.08
N PHE A 34 10.57 3.22 1.72
CA PHE A 34 11.50 2.74 2.74
C PHE A 34 11.06 3.18 4.13
N THR A 35 11.37 2.35 5.11
CA THR A 35 11.35 2.74 6.51
C THR A 35 12.73 2.52 7.11
N ALA A 36 13.21 3.46 7.91
CA ALA A 36 14.49 3.38 8.59
C ALA A 36 14.32 3.77 10.06
N LEU A 37 14.97 3.03 10.95
CA LEU A 37 15.01 3.33 12.38
C LEU A 37 16.42 3.73 12.77
N ASP A 38 16.56 4.88 13.43
CA ASP A 38 17.86 5.33 13.92
C ASP A 38 18.16 4.82 15.33
N GLN A 39 19.41 5.06 15.78
CA GLN A 39 19.85 4.69 17.13
C GLN A 39 19.18 5.49 18.26
N HIS A 40 18.42 6.54 17.93
CA HIS A 40 17.69 7.40 18.86
C HIS A 40 16.20 7.09 18.87
N ASN A 41 15.80 5.92 18.37
CA ASN A 41 14.41 5.45 18.25
C ASN A 41 13.52 6.38 17.39
N SER A 42 14.10 7.11 16.43
CA SER A 42 13.30 7.84 15.46
C SER A 42 13.03 6.95 14.24
N LEU A 43 11.78 6.82 13.87
CA LEU A 43 11.34 6.14 12.66
C LEU A 43 11.24 7.15 11.52
N TYR A 44 11.92 6.86 10.42
CA TYR A 44 11.79 7.61 9.18
C TYR A 44 10.99 6.79 8.17
N ILE A 45 10.12 7.46 7.42
CA ILE A 45 9.34 6.92 6.33
C ILE A 45 9.67 7.74 5.10
N ILE A 46 10.20 7.11 4.07
CA ILE A 46 10.59 7.74 2.79
C ILE A 46 9.63 7.21 1.73
N LYS A 47 8.69 8.04 1.33
CA LYS A 47 7.57 7.64 0.47
C LYS A 47 7.90 7.90 -1.00
N GLY A 48 8.22 6.83 -1.71
CA GLY A 48 8.23 6.79 -3.18
C GLY A 48 6.86 6.36 -3.72
N SER A 49 6.83 5.57 -4.78
CA SER A 49 5.58 5.15 -5.44
C SER A 49 4.87 3.97 -4.79
N ASN A 50 5.59 3.08 -4.07
CA ASN A 50 4.95 1.92 -3.47
C ASN A 50 3.90 2.33 -2.43
N PRO A 51 2.73 1.66 -2.40
CA PRO A 51 1.64 2.02 -1.49
C PRO A 51 2.06 1.89 -0.03
N MET A 52 1.44 2.71 0.82
CA MET A 52 1.63 2.69 2.26
C MET A 52 0.40 3.27 2.96
N CYS A 53 0.02 2.66 4.06
CA CYS A 53 -0.99 3.15 4.98
C CYS A 53 -0.35 3.35 6.35
N LEU A 54 -0.52 4.54 6.94
CA LEU A 54 -0.01 4.89 8.26
C LEU A 54 -1.16 5.37 9.13
N LEU A 55 -1.34 4.75 10.30
CA LEU A 55 -2.35 5.12 11.29
C LEU A 55 -1.70 5.54 12.60
N HIS A 56 -2.25 6.57 13.20
CA HIS A 56 -1.91 7.02 14.56
C HIS A 56 -3.06 6.72 15.51
N PHE A 57 -2.79 5.98 16.55
CA PHE A 57 -3.71 5.70 17.65
C PHE A 57 -3.33 6.60 18.83
N GLU A 58 -3.86 7.82 18.86
CA GLU A 58 -3.50 8.83 19.85
C GLU A 58 -3.71 8.33 21.30
N ALA A 59 -4.83 7.66 21.56
CA ALA A 59 -5.14 7.10 22.88
C ALA A 59 -4.15 6.03 23.38
N LEU A 60 -3.42 5.41 22.43
CA LEU A 60 -2.42 4.38 22.73
C LEU A 60 -0.99 4.90 22.60
N GLY A 61 -0.79 6.08 21.99
CA GLY A 61 0.52 6.64 21.69
C GLY A 61 1.35 5.81 20.71
N ILE A 62 0.69 5.16 19.73
CA ILE A 62 1.37 4.28 18.77
C ILE A 62 1.04 4.63 17.34
N TYR A 63 2.02 4.41 16.45
CA TYR A 63 1.86 4.44 15.01
C TYR A 63 1.94 3.01 14.46
N ILE A 64 1.06 2.69 13.53
CA ILE A 64 1.05 1.40 12.84
C ILE A 64 1.05 1.67 11.34
N TYR A 65 1.90 0.98 10.60
CA TYR A 65 1.94 1.08 9.14
C TYR A 65 1.86 -0.29 8.47
N ALA A 66 1.36 -0.29 7.26
CA ALA A 66 1.32 -1.46 6.38
C ALA A 66 1.44 -1.00 4.92
N SER A 67 1.72 -1.93 4.01
CA SER A 67 1.78 -1.64 2.58
C SER A 67 0.42 -1.22 2.01
N THR A 68 -0.69 -1.80 2.47
CA THR A 68 -2.04 -1.46 1.99
C THR A 68 -3.04 -1.28 3.15
N GLU A 69 -4.13 -0.56 2.87
CA GLU A 69 -5.22 -0.41 3.84
C GLU A 69 -5.93 -1.73 4.16
N SER A 70 -6.04 -2.62 3.19
CA SER A 70 -6.66 -3.94 3.36
C SER A 70 -5.87 -4.78 4.36
N ILE A 71 -4.54 -4.88 4.17
CA ILE A 71 -3.64 -5.56 5.12
C ILE A 71 -3.79 -4.95 6.52
N MET A 72 -3.77 -3.60 6.59
CA MET A 72 -3.93 -2.88 7.85
C MET A 72 -5.25 -3.23 8.55
N LYS A 73 -6.38 -3.10 7.85
CA LYS A 73 -7.71 -3.38 8.40
C LYS A 73 -7.82 -4.83 8.90
N ASN A 74 -7.33 -5.79 8.11
CA ASN A 74 -7.35 -7.20 8.49
C ASN A 74 -6.48 -7.49 9.72
N ALA A 75 -5.28 -6.92 9.79
CA ALA A 75 -4.40 -7.07 10.94
C ALA A 75 -5.04 -6.47 12.21
N LEU A 76 -5.54 -5.23 12.14
CA LEU A 76 -6.20 -4.55 13.26
C LEU A 76 -7.42 -5.32 13.76
N LYS A 77 -8.21 -5.92 12.85
CA LYS A 77 -9.35 -6.76 13.21
C LYS A 77 -8.90 -8.01 13.98
N LYS A 78 -7.83 -8.69 13.53
CA LYS A 78 -7.30 -9.90 14.18
C LYS A 78 -6.79 -9.62 15.59
N VAL A 79 -6.14 -8.48 15.82
CA VAL A 79 -5.59 -8.11 17.15
C VAL A 79 -6.57 -7.31 18.02
N GLY A 80 -7.77 -7.03 17.51
CA GLY A 80 -8.81 -6.30 18.25
C GLY A 80 -8.63 -4.79 18.30
N PHE A 81 -7.68 -4.23 17.55
CA PHE A 81 -7.38 -2.79 17.52
C PHE A 81 -8.40 -1.99 16.72
N HIS A 82 -9.22 -2.63 15.89
CA HIS A 82 -10.34 -1.98 15.18
C HIS A 82 -11.37 -1.29 16.10
N LYS A 83 -11.28 -1.51 17.42
CA LYS A 83 -12.14 -0.90 18.44
C LYS A 83 -11.63 0.47 18.93
N PHE A 84 -10.41 0.82 18.58
CA PHE A 84 -9.79 2.09 18.97
C PHE A 84 -9.89 3.06 17.80
N ASP A 85 -10.14 4.33 18.12
CA ASP A 85 -10.10 5.38 17.12
C ASP A 85 -8.65 5.58 16.63
N ALA A 86 -8.49 5.68 15.34
CA ALA A 86 -7.21 5.91 14.68
C ALA A 86 -7.35 7.04 13.66
N GLU A 87 -6.36 7.91 13.64
CA GLU A 87 -6.22 8.95 12.62
C GLU A 87 -5.32 8.45 11.49
N LYS A 88 -5.76 8.59 10.25
CA LYS A 88 -4.91 8.31 9.09
C LYS A 88 -3.91 9.45 8.92
N VAL A 89 -2.64 9.13 8.99
CA VAL A 89 -1.55 10.05 8.69
C VAL A 89 -1.30 10.02 7.19
N GLU A 90 -1.59 11.14 6.53
CA GLU A 90 -1.39 11.25 5.09
C GLU A 90 0.11 11.31 4.78
N VAL A 91 0.57 10.44 3.86
CA VAL A 91 1.93 10.35 3.36
C VAL A 91 1.86 10.26 1.85
N VAL A 92 2.37 11.27 1.17
CA VAL A 92 2.33 11.35 -0.30
C VAL A 92 3.72 11.10 -0.91
N GLU A 93 3.75 10.77 -2.19
CA GLU A 93 5.01 10.61 -2.93
C GLU A 93 5.88 11.86 -2.80
N GLY A 94 7.17 11.66 -2.52
CA GLY A 94 8.11 12.75 -2.25
C GLY A 94 8.23 13.12 -0.78
N ASP A 95 7.42 12.55 0.12
CA ASP A 95 7.52 12.82 1.56
C ASP A 95 8.64 12.02 2.23
N ILE A 96 9.32 12.66 3.17
CA ILE A 96 10.13 12.03 4.22
C ILE A 96 9.51 12.42 5.56
N LEU A 97 8.89 11.47 6.25
CA LEU A 97 8.40 11.66 7.61
C LEU A 97 9.44 11.16 8.61
N LYS A 98 9.59 11.89 9.70
CA LYS A 98 10.28 11.43 10.90
C LYS A 98 9.28 11.41 12.06
N ILE A 99 9.17 10.27 12.74
CA ILE A 99 8.45 10.13 14.01
C ILE A 99 9.51 9.92 15.08
N ASP A 100 9.66 10.86 16.01
CA ASP A 100 10.66 10.75 17.07
C ASP A 100 10.21 9.84 18.22
N GLU A 101 11.04 9.64 19.21
CA GLU A 101 10.77 8.80 20.40
C GLU A 101 9.57 9.29 21.23
N ASN A 102 9.15 10.54 21.07
CA ASN A 102 7.99 11.13 21.74
C ASN A 102 6.72 11.09 20.86
N GLY A 103 6.81 10.52 19.65
CA GLY A 103 5.72 10.48 18.68
C GLY A 103 5.51 11.79 17.91
N ILE A 104 6.46 12.73 17.99
CA ILE A 104 6.37 13.99 17.26
C ILE A 104 6.75 13.76 15.80
N VAL A 105 5.84 14.16 14.90
CA VAL A 105 6.04 14.04 13.44
C VAL A 105 6.67 15.30 12.89
N SER A 106 7.76 15.15 12.16
CA SER A 106 8.36 16.19 11.31
C SER A 106 8.46 15.70 9.87
N ARG A 107 8.45 16.63 8.91
CA ARG A 107 8.44 16.33 7.48
C ARG A 107 9.54 17.06 6.74
N ALA A 108 10.04 16.43 5.69
CA ALA A 108 10.83 17.01 4.62
C ALA A 108 10.34 16.43 3.29
N GLU A 109 10.77 17.01 2.19
CA GLU A 109 10.39 16.61 0.84
C GLU A 109 11.63 16.31 0.00
N PHE A 110 11.48 15.40 -0.96
CA PHE A 110 12.48 15.11 -1.98
C PHE A 110 11.85 15.10 -3.38
N GLU A 111 12.64 15.34 -4.41
CA GLU A 111 12.18 15.23 -5.79
C GLU A 111 12.15 13.76 -6.19
N TYR A 112 10.94 13.20 -6.19
CA TYR A 112 10.75 11.83 -6.67
C TYR A 112 10.74 11.81 -8.21
N LEU A 113 11.91 11.47 -8.77
CA LEU A 113 12.04 11.24 -10.20
C LEU A 113 11.49 9.85 -10.54
N ASN A 114 10.19 9.77 -10.74
CA ASN A 114 9.59 8.55 -11.24
C ASN A 114 10.14 8.29 -12.66
N SER A 115 11.00 7.28 -12.83
CA SER A 115 11.59 6.95 -14.13
C SER A 115 10.55 6.49 -15.16
N SER A 116 9.30 6.30 -14.75
CA SER A 116 8.18 6.08 -15.66
C SER A 116 7.89 7.27 -16.58
N SER A 117 8.41 8.48 -16.29
CA SER A 117 8.33 9.61 -17.20
C SER A 117 9.23 9.47 -18.45
N HIS A 118 10.17 8.50 -18.47
CA HIS A 118 11.01 8.22 -19.65
C HIS A 118 10.38 7.24 -20.63
N PHE A 119 9.36 6.49 -20.20
CA PHE A 119 8.44 5.86 -21.13
C PHE A 119 7.25 6.79 -21.32
N GLY A 120 7.36 7.73 -22.22
CA GLY A 120 6.40 8.78 -22.52
C GLY A 120 5.06 8.28 -23.09
N TRP A 121 4.35 7.44 -22.35
CA TRP A 121 3.08 6.84 -22.78
C TRP A 121 1.98 6.83 -21.72
N TYR A 122 2.17 7.45 -20.56
CA TYR A 122 1.11 7.48 -19.55
C TYR A 122 0.76 8.90 -19.12
N ASN A 123 -0.20 9.50 -19.86
CA ASN A 123 -0.94 10.66 -19.38
C ASN A 123 -1.98 10.16 -18.37
N SER A 124 -1.95 10.72 -17.17
CA SER A 124 -2.78 10.35 -16.00
C SER A 124 -4.30 10.47 -16.21
N ALA A 125 -4.77 10.85 -17.39
CA ALA A 125 -6.18 10.94 -17.74
C ALA A 125 -6.73 9.71 -18.49
N ASP A 126 -5.82 8.82 -19.02
CA ASP A 126 -6.20 7.64 -19.83
C ASP A 126 -5.88 6.32 -19.10
N TYR A 127 -5.72 6.35 -17.78
CA TYR A 127 -5.08 5.27 -17.01
C TYR A 127 -5.98 4.05 -16.73
N TYR A 128 -7.29 4.17 -16.80
CA TYR A 128 -8.22 3.11 -16.39
C TYR A 128 -8.30 1.85 -17.29
N PRO A 129 -8.32 1.94 -18.63
CA PRO A 129 -8.50 0.74 -19.45
C PRO A 129 -7.25 -0.16 -19.56
N ILE A 130 -6.05 0.45 -19.55
CA ILE A 130 -4.79 -0.30 -19.75
C ILE A 130 -4.39 -1.06 -18.49
N HIS A 131 -4.74 -0.55 -17.31
CA HIS A 131 -4.50 -1.23 -16.03
C HIS A 131 -5.35 -2.49 -15.89
N GLU A 132 -6.60 -2.42 -16.31
CA GLU A 132 -7.53 -3.55 -16.21
C GLU A 132 -7.12 -4.70 -17.14
N GLU A 133 -6.73 -4.40 -18.39
CA GLU A 133 -6.23 -5.42 -19.32
C GLU A 133 -4.91 -6.05 -18.84
N LEU A 134 -3.99 -5.26 -18.28
CA LEU A 134 -2.74 -5.76 -17.71
C LEU A 134 -3.00 -6.60 -16.45
N LEU A 135 -3.89 -6.15 -15.58
CA LEU A 135 -4.30 -6.90 -14.40
C LEU A 135 -4.90 -8.25 -14.78
N LEU A 136 -5.83 -8.27 -15.73
CA LEU A 136 -6.45 -9.50 -16.24
C LEU A 136 -5.40 -10.46 -16.82
N ALA A 137 -4.47 -9.94 -17.63
CA ALA A 137 -3.39 -10.74 -18.19
C ALA A 137 -2.45 -11.29 -17.12
N TYR A 138 -2.13 -10.48 -16.11
CA TYR A 138 -1.27 -10.86 -14.99
C TYR A 138 -1.96 -11.92 -14.11
N CYS A 139 -3.21 -11.70 -13.72
CA CYS A 139 -4.02 -12.68 -12.97
C CYS A 139 -4.16 -14.00 -13.74
N GLY A 140 -4.33 -13.96 -15.07
CA GLY A 140 -4.37 -15.14 -15.92
C GLY A 140 -3.10 -16.00 -15.86
N CYS A 141 -1.92 -15.39 -15.66
CA CYS A 141 -0.68 -16.12 -15.45
C CYS A 141 -0.67 -16.95 -14.15
N TYR A 142 -1.45 -16.52 -13.16
CA TYR A 142 -1.65 -17.25 -11.89
C TYR A 142 -2.88 -18.17 -11.91
N GLY A 143 -3.54 -18.30 -13.06
CA GLY A 143 -4.70 -19.18 -13.24
C GLY A 143 -6.00 -18.62 -12.62
N VAL A 144 -6.07 -17.31 -12.45
CA VAL A 144 -7.29 -16.60 -12.01
C VAL A 144 -8.11 -16.22 -13.24
N ASP A 145 -9.39 -16.55 -13.22
CA ASP A 145 -10.30 -16.26 -14.34
C ASP A 145 -10.62 -14.75 -14.40
N SER A 146 -10.78 -14.21 -15.60
CA SER A 146 -11.13 -12.80 -15.79
C SER A 146 -12.44 -12.42 -15.08
N SER A 147 -13.43 -13.32 -15.08
CA SER A 147 -14.69 -13.12 -14.35
C SER A 147 -14.49 -12.98 -12.83
N ASP A 148 -13.50 -13.66 -12.26
CA ASP A 148 -13.18 -13.56 -10.83
C ASP A 148 -12.48 -12.24 -10.51
N VAL A 149 -11.66 -11.72 -11.45
CA VAL A 149 -11.02 -10.40 -11.31
C VAL A 149 -12.07 -9.29 -11.43
N GLU A 150 -12.96 -9.37 -12.43
CA GLU A 150 -14.07 -8.42 -12.60
C GLU A 150 -14.95 -8.37 -11.35
N LEU A 151 -15.27 -9.53 -10.78
CA LEU A 151 -16.06 -9.63 -9.55
C LEU A 151 -15.38 -8.94 -8.36
N LEU A 152 -14.06 -9.07 -8.21
CA LEU A 152 -13.30 -8.39 -7.17
C LEU A 152 -13.31 -6.87 -7.37
N LEU A 153 -13.14 -6.39 -8.61
CA LEU A 153 -13.19 -4.97 -8.96
C LEU A 153 -14.57 -4.39 -8.68
N ASP A 154 -15.65 -5.09 -9.07
CA ASP A 154 -17.04 -4.68 -8.81
C ASP A 154 -17.36 -4.62 -7.32
N TYR A 155 -16.71 -5.47 -6.53
CA TYR A 155 -16.83 -5.49 -5.06
C TYR A 155 -16.00 -4.39 -4.38
N GLY A 156 -15.23 -3.64 -5.18
CA GLY A 156 -14.47 -2.46 -4.76
C GLY A 156 -13.03 -2.72 -4.37
N TYR A 157 -12.47 -3.89 -4.70
CA TYR A 157 -11.03 -4.13 -4.58
C TYR A 157 -10.28 -3.36 -5.65
N THR A 158 -9.14 -2.78 -5.28
CA THR A 158 -8.24 -2.12 -6.23
C THR A 158 -7.35 -3.13 -6.94
N ALA A 159 -6.77 -2.75 -8.08
CA ALA A 159 -5.83 -3.58 -8.82
C ALA A 159 -4.66 -4.04 -7.93
N ASP A 160 -4.09 -3.13 -7.12
CA ASP A 160 -2.99 -3.44 -6.21
C ASP A 160 -3.38 -4.46 -5.13
N GLU A 161 -4.61 -4.35 -4.59
CA GLU A 161 -5.12 -5.32 -3.61
C GLU A 161 -5.33 -6.71 -4.22
N ILE A 162 -5.72 -6.77 -5.49
CA ILE A 162 -5.88 -8.03 -6.23
C ILE A 162 -4.50 -8.65 -6.51
N GLU A 163 -3.52 -7.85 -6.92
CA GLU A 163 -2.14 -8.31 -7.12
C GLU A 163 -1.54 -8.86 -5.83
N ASP A 164 -1.73 -8.18 -4.71
CA ASP A 164 -1.28 -8.66 -3.40
C ASP A 164 -1.91 -10.00 -3.00
N MET A 165 -3.20 -10.22 -3.35
CA MET A 165 -3.87 -11.50 -3.10
C MET A 165 -3.32 -12.65 -3.96
N LEU A 166 -2.68 -12.39 -5.11
CA LEU A 166 -2.07 -13.43 -5.94
C LEU A 166 -0.87 -14.12 -5.25
N VAL A 167 -0.24 -13.44 -4.28
CA VAL A 167 0.85 -14.01 -3.47
C VAL A 167 0.33 -15.06 -2.48
N ASP A 168 -0.93 -14.91 -2.02
CA ASP A 168 -1.62 -15.86 -1.14
C ASP A 168 -2.89 -16.39 -1.82
N THR A 169 -2.72 -17.43 -2.63
CA THR A 169 -3.82 -18.04 -3.40
C THR A 169 -4.93 -18.61 -2.54
N ASP A 170 -4.67 -18.94 -1.27
CA ASP A 170 -5.71 -19.39 -0.34
C ASP A 170 -6.55 -18.22 0.16
N LEU A 171 -5.93 -17.07 0.41
CA LEU A 171 -6.64 -15.83 0.74
C LEU A 171 -7.54 -15.38 -0.42
N LEU A 172 -7.01 -15.37 -1.64
CA LEU A 172 -7.78 -15.04 -2.84
C LEU A 172 -9.01 -15.94 -3.00
N ARG A 173 -8.82 -17.26 -2.86
CA ARG A 173 -9.91 -18.22 -2.98
C ARG A 173 -10.99 -18.04 -1.90
N GLN A 174 -10.58 -17.79 -0.64
CA GLN A 174 -11.51 -17.53 0.45
C GLN A 174 -12.30 -16.24 0.23
N THR A 175 -11.65 -15.18 -0.27
CA THR A 175 -12.28 -13.91 -0.58
C THR A 175 -13.33 -14.08 -1.69
N LEU A 176 -12.95 -14.73 -2.80
CA LEU A 176 -13.87 -15.03 -3.89
C LEU A 176 -15.07 -15.90 -3.46
N GLN A 177 -14.85 -16.90 -2.61
CA GLN A 177 -15.93 -17.72 -2.07
C GLN A 177 -16.89 -16.92 -1.20
N ALA A 178 -16.37 -16.01 -0.37
CA ALA A 178 -17.20 -15.15 0.49
C ALA A 178 -18.09 -14.22 -0.35
N ILE A 179 -17.49 -13.58 -1.38
CA ILE A 179 -18.24 -12.67 -2.28
C ILE A 179 -19.32 -13.43 -3.04
N LYS A 180 -18.98 -14.57 -3.66
CA LYS A 180 -19.96 -15.40 -4.39
C LYS A 180 -21.08 -15.91 -3.50
N PHE A 181 -20.81 -16.15 -2.23
CA PHE A 181 -21.82 -16.56 -1.26
C PHE A 181 -22.80 -15.42 -0.93
N GLU A 182 -22.26 -14.20 -0.69
CA GLU A 182 -23.08 -13.00 -0.44
C GLU A 182 -23.97 -12.64 -1.64
N GLU A 183 -23.47 -12.77 -2.86
CA GLU A 183 -24.28 -12.56 -4.06
C GLU A 183 -25.42 -13.58 -4.17
N CYS A 184 -25.15 -14.83 -3.83
CA CYS A 184 -26.20 -15.86 -3.82
C CYS A 184 -27.31 -15.58 -2.79
N GLU A 185 -26.96 -15.09 -1.60
CA GLU A 185 -27.97 -14.75 -0.58
C GLU A 185 -28.82 -13.53 -0.99
N SER A 186 -28.21 -12.50 -1.59
CA SER A 186 -28.91 -11.31 -2.05
C SER A 186 -29.96 -11.63 -3.16
N VAL A 187 -29.71 -12.62 -3.98
CA VAL A 187 -30.63 -13.08 -5.03
C VAL A 187 -31.84 -13.83 -4.42
N TYR A 188 -31.63 -14.57 -3.33
CA TYR A 188 -32.73 -15.30 -2.66
C TYR A 188 -33.64 -14.38 -1.83
N GLU A 189 -33.13 -13.30 -1.23
CA GLU A 189 -33.99 -12.32 -0.54
C GLU A 189 -34.87 -11.53 -1.49
N GLY A 190 -34.43 -11.29 -2.74
CA GLY A 190 -35.24 -10.62 -3.78
C GLY A 190 -36.46 -11.39 -4.23
N TYR A 191 -36.52 -12.70 -4.04
CA TYR A 191 -37.66 -13.55 -4.40
C TYR A 191 -38.66 -13.79 -3.28
N SER A 192 -38.38 -13.35 -2.05
CA SER A 192 -39.25 -13.59 -0.88
C SER A 192 -40.31 -12.49 -0.63
N CYS A 193 -40.37 -11.43 -1.43
CA CYS A 193 -41.29 -10.31 -1.24
C CYS A 193 -42.44 -10.26 -2.28
N ALA A 194 -42.81 -11.39 -2.89
CA ALA A 194 -43.96 -11.48 -3.82
C ALA A 194 -44.93 -12.60 -3.40
N PHE A 195 -45.54 -12.44 -2.20
CA PHE A 195 -46.82 -13.08 -1.88
C PHE A 195 -47.60 -12.18 -0.91
#